data_1445fa944b335c5f6603122ebfda16da
#
_entry.id   1445fa944b335c5f6603122ebfda16da
#
_cell.length_a   1.000
_cell.length_b   1.000
_cell.length_c   1.000
_cell.angle_alpha   90.00
_cell.angle_beta   90.00
_cell.angle_gamma   90.00
#
_symmetry.space_group_name_H-M   'P 1'
#
loop_
_entity.id
_entity.type
_entity.pdbx_description
1 polymer ?
#
loop_
_entity_poly.entity_id
_entity_poly.type
_entity_poly.pdbx_seq_one_letter_code
_entity_poly.pdbx_strand_id
1 'polypeptide(L)'
;SPRRPRARRRRMMHRHRRTSVLVLAIAIVLAAGAVIVYRAVVPGLSSARREPPAIEAAIATWLLRASVPPIDRTRVNPLANDAAAIAAGQTLFREKCEICHAYDGSGKTEIGAGEYPRPPALRSLNVVALTDGEMFYHIRNGIRNTGMPAWSMPDEQLWQLVAYLRHLPNVAPLSPGAADDVAVNDAHYVGSAACRRCHTAIYDRWKQTRMANVVRDPREHPDAIIPDLSKPDPLVTFTKDDIAFVYGSKWKQRYFKRVGDGFVPLSAQWDVTHKIWRKYFVPNGADWWVPFYPADNARRPTGPLCDGCHSVNYNITTKAVTEWNVGCERCHGPGSAHVAKPVGGTIINPARLDYVHANDTCIQCHSQGRPLRNPIDGAYYDWPVGFHVGLNLADFWMLEEHKLGETTFTHFADGTAHKNRMQGNDFVTSLMYARGVTCFSCHDPHGSGNEAMLRRPGNSLCLGCHGPNAQNGPHAATIEAHTHHKAGS
;
A
#
# COMPACT_ATOMS: atom_id res chain seq x y z
N SER A 1 -63.11 46.98 -58.67
CA SER A 1 -62.20 45.84 -58.79
C SER A 1 -61.40 45.61 -57.50
N PRO A 2 -61.48 44.46 -56.83
CA PRO A 2 -60.69 44.19 -55.66
C PRO A 2 -59.45 43.25 -56.02
N ARG A 3 -58.31 43.81 -56.06
CA ARG A 3 -57.05 43.01 -56.19
C ARG A 3 -56.12 43.21 -54.99
N ARG A 4 -56.49 42.75 -53.76
CA ARG A 4 -55.50 42.79 -52.64
C ARG A 4 -55.48 41.57 -51.71
N PRO A 5 -55.59 40.30 -52.11
CA PRO A 5 -55.28 39.21 -51.19
C PRO A 5 -53.91 38.53 -51.41
N ARG A 6 -53.28 38.59 -52.60
CA ARG A 6 -52.04 37.77 -52.89
C ARG A 6 -50.77 38.28 -52.20
N ALA A 7 -50.61 39.59 -51.99
CA ALA A 7 -49.42 40.16 -51.36
C ALA A 7 -49.34 39.85 -49.86
N ARG A 8 -50.47 39.81 -49.13
CA ARG A 8 -50.55 39.50 -47.70
C ARG A 8 -50.22 38.03 -47.42
N ARG A 9 -50.67 37.13 -48.27
CA ARG A 9 -50.38 35.68 -48.18
C ARG A 9 -48.89 35.39 -48.42
N ARG A 10 -48.24 36.04 -49.39
CA ARG A 10 -46.80 35.90 -49.62
C ARG A 10 -45.93 36.43 -48.46
N ARG A 11 -46.30 37.58 -47.87
CA ARG A 11 -45.61 38.11 -46.66
C ARG A 11 -45.75 37.19 -45.47
N MET A 12 -46.91 36.59 -45.23
CA MET A 12 -47.15 35.64 -44.15
C MET A 12 -46.37 34.34 -44.36
N MET A 13 -46.34 33.79 -45.59
CA MET A 13 -45.54 32.59 -45.90
C MET A 13 -44.03 32.85 -45.76
N HIS A 14 -43.51 34.01 -46.14
CA HIS A 14 -42.11 34.36 -45.93
C HIS A 14 -41.76 34.55 -44.44
N ARG A 15 -42.68 35.07 -43.65
CA ARG A 15 -42.50 35.24 -42.20
C ARG A 15 -42.49 33.89 -41.48
N HIS A 16 -43.41 32.97 -41.84
CA HIS A 16 -43.41 31.60 -41.31
C HIS A 16 -42.15 30.81 -41.72
N ARG A 17 -41.72 30.97 -42.97
CA ARG A 17 -40.50 30.30 -43.43
C ARG A 17 -39.24 30.80 -42.70
N ARG A 18 -39.12 32.10 -42.41
CA ARG A 18 -38.03 32.67 -41.64
C ARG A 18 -38.04 32.22 -40.20
N THR A 19 -39.22 32.16 -39.56
CA THR A 19 -39.36 31.64 -38.18
C THR A 19 -39.05 30.16 -38.13
N SER A 20 -39.49 29.34 -39.08
CA SER A 20 -39.19 27.93 -39.13
C SER A 20 -37.68 27.67 -39.32
N VAL A 21 -37.01 28.47 -40.18
CA VAL A 21 -35.54 28.37 -40.38
C VAL A 21 -34.80 28.79 -39.13
N LEU A 22 -35.24 29.82 -38.43
CA LEU A 22 -34.61 30.25 -37.18
C LEU A 22 -34.79 29.20 -36.06
N VAL A 23 -35.99 28.62 -35.92
CA VAL A 23 -36.25 27.55 -34.94
C VAL A 23 -35.42 26.32 -35.25
N LEU A 24 -35.28 25.93 -36.53
CA LEU A 24 -34.44 24.82 -36.92
C LEU A 24 -32.98 25.09 -36.64
N ALA A 25 -32.48 26.28 -36.94
CA ALA A 25 -31.12 26.68 -36.63
C ALA A 25 -30.81 26.62 -35.14
N ILE A 26 -31.73 27.15 -34.28
CA ILE A 26 -31.61 27.04 -32.83
C ILE A 26 -31.63 25.59 -32.37
N ALA A 27 -32.50 24.75 -32.89
CA ALA A 27 -32.55 23.32 -32.56
C ALA A 27 -31.26 22.59 -32.93
N ILE A 28 -30.66 22.91 -34.10
CA ILE A 28 -29.36 22.36 -34.52
C ILE A 28 -28.24 22.78 -33.58
N VAL A 29 -28.20 24.07 -33.19
CA VAL A 29 -27.20 24.59 -32.24
C VAL A 29 -27.35 23.92 -30.88
N LEU A 30 -28.56 23.76 -30.37
CA LEU A 30 -28.81 23.07 -29.11
C LEU A 30 -28.44 21.59 -29.18
N ALA A 31 -28.77 20.91 -30.28
CA ALA A 31 -28.41 19.51 -30.49
C ALA A 31 -26.89 19.33 -30.60
N ALA A 32 -26.22 20.21 -31.33
CA ALA A 32 -24.74 20.21 -31.41
C ALA A 32 -24.12 20.49 -30.04
N GLY A 33 -24.64 21.44 -29.29
CA GLY A 33 -24.23 21.72 -27.91
C GLY A 33 -24.43 20.51 -26.99
N ALA A 34 -25.57 19.85 -27.08
CA ALA A 34 -25.84 18.63 -26.31
C ALA A 34 -24.90 17.48 -26.67
N VAL A 35 -24.57 17.29 -27.96
CA VAL A 35 -23.58 16.28 -28.39
C VAL A 35 -22.18 16.61 -27.89
N ILE A 36 -21.79 17.88 -27.91
CA ILE A 36 -20.49 18.31 -27.38
C ILE A 36 -20.42 18.06 -25.87
N VAL A 37 -21.46 18.43 -25.14
CA VAL A 37 -21.56 18.19 -23.69
C VAL A 37 -21.53 16.69 -23.39
N TYR A 38 -22.31 15.90 -24.13
CA TYR A 38 -22.32 14.45 -24.00
C TYR A 38 -20.92 13.85 -24.19
N ARG A 39 -20.22 14.20 -25.28
CA ARG A 39 -18.89 13.69 -25.58
C ARG A 39 -17.80 14.18 -24.62
N ALA A 40 -17.95 15.39 -24.07
CA ALA A 40 -16.97 15.95 -23.16
C ALA A 40 -17.15 15.48 -21.70
N VAL A 41 -18.37 15.22 -21.29
CA VAL A 41 -18.74 14.95 -19.89
C VAL A 41 -18.96 13.46 -19.62
N VAL A 42 -19.79 12.81 -20.45
CA VAL A 42 -20.24 11.43 -20.16
C VAL A 42 -19.10 10.40 -20.07
N PRO A 43 -18.07 10.40 -20.95
CA PRO A 43 -16.97 9.43 -20.84
C PRO A 43 -16.10 9.59 -19.57
N GLY A 44 -16.26 10.71 -18.86
CA GLY A 44 -15.52 10.98 -17.62
C GLY A 44 -16.30 10.70 -16.34
N LEU A 45 -17.63 10.55 -16.41
CA LEU A 45 -18.50 10.41 -15.23
C LEU A 45 -18.29 9.12 -14.44
N SER A 46 -17.72 8.11 -15.05
CA SER A 46 -17.45 6.81 -14.39
C SER A 46 -16.03 6.68 -13.83
N SER A 47 -15.17 7.69 -13.98
CA SER A 47 -13.78 7.63 -13.57
C SER A 47 -13.48 8.58 -12.41
N ALA A 48 -13.21 8.02 -11.23
CA ALA A 48 -12.75 8.79 -10.07
C ALA A 48 -11.32 9.38 -10.24
N ARG A 49 -10.57 8.90 -11.22
CA ARG A 49 -9.20 9.38 -11.50
C ARG A 49 -9.16 10.72 -12.25
N ARG A 50 -10.29 11.22 -12.70
CA ARG A 50 -10.37 12.47 -13.46
C ARG A 50 -10.54 13.65 -12.51
N GLU A 51 -9.77 14.72 -12.71
CA GLU A 51 -9.96 15.95 -11.97
C GLU A 51 -11.29 16.62 -12.37
N PRO A 52 -12.04 17.18 -11.41
CA PRO A 52 -13.28 17.90 -11.72
C PRO A 52 -12.96 19.14 -12.59
N PRO A 53 -13.81 19.44 -13.58
CA PRO A 53 -13.72 20.71 -14.31
C PRO A 53 -13.77 21.91 -13.38
N ALA A 54 -13.06 23.00 -13.72
CA ALA A 54 -12.98 24.19 -12.87
C ALA A 54 -14.34 24.77 -12.46
N ILE A 55 -15.33 24.70 -13.35
CA ILE A 55 -16.70 25.17 -13.08
C ILE A 55 -17.41 24.28 -12.04
N GLU A 56 -17.22 22.96 -12.14
CA GLU A 56 -17.76 21.99 -11.17
C GLU A 56 -17.14 22.23 -9.80
N ALA A 57 -15.81 22.36 -9.74
CA ALA A 57 -15.07 22.62 -8.51
C ALA A 57 -15.51 23.95 -7.87
N ALA A 58 -15.73 25.00 -8.66
CA ALA A 58 -16.19 26.29 -8.16
C ALA A 58 -17.60 26.22 -7.58
N ILE A 59 -18.53 25.57 -8.28
CA ILE A 59 -19.92 25.38 -7.81
C ILE A 59 -19.94 24.51 -6.55
N ALA A 60 -19.19 23.39 -6.54
CA ALA A 60 -19.11 22.50 -5.38
C ALA A 60 -18.54 23.22 -4.15
N THR A 61 -17.48 24.00 -4.32
CA THR A 61 -16.89 24.80 -3.23
C THR A 61 -17.87 25.83 -2.68
N TRP A 62 -18.60 26.51 -3.54
CA TRP A 62 -19.64 27.49 -3.13
C TRP A 62 -20.77 26.80 -2.37
N LEU A 63 -21.30 25.67 -2.89
CA LEU A 63 -22.36 24.90 -2.24
C LEU A 63 -21.88 24.35 -0.89
N LEU A 64 -20.64 23.85 -0.80
CA LEU A 64 -20.07 23.33 0.43
C LEU A 64 -20.10 24.40 1.54
N ARG A 65 -19.64 25.61 1.24
CA ARG A 65 -19.68 26.73 2.19
C ARG A 65 -21.12 27.17 2.51
N ALA A 66 -21.97 27.23 1.51
CA ALA A 66 -23.39 27.65 1.69
C ALA A 66 -24.18 26.63 2.53
N SER A 67 -23.78 25.36 2.53
CA SER A 67 -24.48 24.29 3.26
C SER A 67 -24.24 24.29 4.76
N VAL A 68 -23.20 24.97 5.26
CA VAL A 68 -22.90 25.03 6.69
C VAL A 68 -23.90 25.99 7.39
N PRO A 69 -24.64 25.53 8.43
CA PRO A 69 -25.55 26.38 9.18
C PRO A 69 -24.83 27.62 9.74
N PRO A 70 -25.47 28.80 9.75
CA PRO A 70 -24.83 30.02 10.27
C PRO A 70 -24.32 29.88 11.71
N ILE A 71 -25.02 29.13 12.55
CA ILE A 71 -24.64 28.92 13.95
C ILE A 71 -23.34 28.10 14.07
N ASP A 72 -23.14 27.13 13.20
CA ASP A 72 -21.92 26.34 13.21
C ASP A 72 -20.75 27.14 12.62
N ARG A 73 -21.00 27.98 11.62
CA ARG A 73 -19.99 28.80 10.97
C ARG A 73 -19.32 29.79 11.92
N THR A 74 -20.03 30.26 12.93
CA THR A 74 -19.53 31.23 13.92
C THR A 74 -18.88 30.57 15.15
N ARG A 75 -18.86 29.24 15.22
CA ARG A 75 -18.21 28.54 16.36
C ARG A 75 -16.71 28.77 16.32
N VAL A 76 -16.15 29.09 17.49
CA VAL A 76 -14.71 29.26 17.69
C VAL A 76 -14.18 28.03 18.41
N ASN A 77 -13.01 27.58 18.02
CA ASN A 77 -12.36 26.44 18.65
C ASN A 77 -11.89 26.82 20.08
N PRO A 78 -12.46 26.21 21.12
CA PRO A 78 -12.04 26.52 22.51
C PRO A 78 -10.62 26.00 22.83
N LEU A 79 -10.04 25.13 22.00
CA LEU A 79 -8.74 24.49 22.18
C LEU A 79 -7.69 24.99 21.17
N ALA A 80 -7.94 26.11 20.49
CA ALA A 80 -7.14 26.55 19.32
C ALA A 80 -5.64 26.68 19.58
N ASN A 81 -5.23 27.07 20.80
CA ASN A 81 -3.83 27.30 21.18
C ASN A 81 -3.35 26.37 22.30
N ASP A 82 -4.10 25.33 22.60
CA ASP A 82 -3.72 24.34 23.61
C ASP A 82 -2.73 23.32 23.00
N ALA A 83 -1.49 23.33 23.48
CA ALA A 83 -0.44 22.45 22.98
C ALA A 83 -0.75 20.96 23.18
N ALA A 84 -1.43 20.58 24.27
CA ALA A 84 -1.85 19.22 24.52
C ALA A 84 -2.97 18.80 23.55
N ALA A 85 -3.93 19.69 23.30
CA ALA A 85 -4.99 19.47 22.33
C ALA A 85 -4.45 19.36 20.89
N ILE A 86 -3.45 20.17 20.52
CA ILE A 86 -2.79 20.09 19.21
C ILE A 86 -2.08 18.73 19.04
N ALA A 87 -1.36 18.26 20.06
CA ALA A 87 -0.69 16.96 20.04
C ALA A 87 -1.69 15.79 19.99
N ALA A 88 -2.79 15.88 20.72
CA ALA A 88 -3.88 14.90 20.65
C ALA A 88 -4.54 14.91 19.27
N GLY A 89 -4.78 16.09 18.69
CA GLY A 89 -5.30 16.28 17.32
C GLY A 89 -4.37 15.69 16.27
N GLN A 90 -3.05 15.82 16.42
CA GLN A 90 -2.07 15.17 15.56
C GLN A 90 -2.20 13.64 15.59
N THR A 91 -2.36 13.08 16.78
CA THR A 91 -2.56 11.63 16.93
C THR A 91 -3.84 11.17 16.25
N LEU A 92 -4.95 11.87 16.48
CA LEU A 92 -6.24 11.59 15.82
C LEU A 92 -6.17 11.73 14.29
N PHE A 93 -5.45 12.74 13.80
CA PHE A 93 -5.24 12.94 12.37
C PHE A 93 -4.50 11.75 11.74
N ARG A 94 -3.41 11.30 12.37
CA ARG A 94 -2.65 10.12 11.94
C ARG A 94 -3.50 8.85 11.92
N GLU A 95 -4.32 8.66 12.95
CA GLU A 95 -5.15 7.46 13.06
C GLU A 95 -6.32 7.41 12.07
N LYS A 96 -6.87 8.57 11.67
CA LYS A 96 -8.18 8.64 11.01
C LYS A 96 -8.21 9.38 9.69
N CYS A 97 -7.30 10.31 9.45
CA CYS A 97 -7.37 11.26 8.34
C CYS A 97 -6.22 11.10 7.34
N GLU A 98 -5.05 10.70 7.82
CA GLU A 98 -3.81 10.61 7.05
C GLU A 98 -3.93 9.70 5.83
N ILE A 99 -4.74 8.65 5.91
CA ILE A 99 -4.98 7.69 4.81
C ILE A 99 -5.45 8.36 3.51
N CYS A 100 -6.28 9.41 3.61
CA CYS A 100 -6.75 10.17 2.46
C CYS A 100 -6.00 11.49 2.30
N HIS A 101 -5.66 12.15 3.43
CA HIS A 101 -5.10 13.50 3.41
C HIS A 101 -3.57 13.56 3.43
N ALA A 102 -2.89 12.42 3.48
CA ALA A 102 -1.46 12.27 3.69
C ALA A 102 -0.97 12.87 5.04
N TYR A 103 0.20 12.41 5.50
CA TYR A 103 0.79 12.87 6.76
C TYR A 103 1.11 14.37 6.78
N ASP A 104 1.39 14.94 5.59
CA ASP A 104 1.70 16.36 5.38
C ASP A 104 0.47 17.21 5.02
N GLY A 105 -0.70 16.58 4.95
CA GLY A 105 -1.94 17.23 4.54
C GLY A 105 -2.03 17.52 3.04
N SER A 106 -1.15 16.96 2.21
CA SER A 106 -1.13 17.21 0.76
C SER A 106 -2.27 16.56 -0.01
N GLY A 107 -2.93 15.54 0.57
CA GLY A 107 -3.93 14.72 -0.11
C GLY A 107 -3.34 13.73 -1.12
N LYS A 108 -2.02 13.61 -1.20
CA LYS A 108 -1.32 12.75 -2.16
C LYS A 108 -1.12 11.36 -1.58
N THR A 109 -2.21 10.58 -1.52
CA THR A 109 -2.19 9.18 -1.12
C THR A 109 -2.75 8.31 -2.23
N GLU A 110 -2.49 7.01 -2.20
CA GLU A 110 -3.05 6.08 -3.18
C GLU A 110 -4.58 6.05 -3.12
N ILE A 111 -5.15 6.03 -1.91
CA ILE A 111 -6.61 6.09 -1.72
C ILE A 111 -7.13 7.44 -2.19
N GLY A 112 -6.51 8.54 -1.77
CA GLY A 112 -6.91 9.88 -2.20
C GLY A 112 -6.86 10.06 -3.72
N ALA A 113 -5.90 9.43 -4.41
CA ALA A 113 -5.81 9.44 -5.87
C ALA A 113 -6.95 8.68 -6.56
N GLY A 114 -7.59 7.74 -5.85
CA GLY A 114 -8.77 6.99 -6.31
C GLY A 114 -10.11 7.65 -6.01
N GLU A 115 -10.13 8.74 -5.26
CA GLU A 115 -11.36 9.43 -4.84
C GLU A 115 -11.78 10.53 -5.81
N TYR A 116 -13.09 10.79 -5.85
CA TYR A 116 -13.64 11.91 -6.63
C TYR A 116 -14.59 12.75 -5.78
N PRO A 117 -14.31 14.05 -5.64
CA PRO A 117 -13.04 14.72 -5.96
C PRO A 117 -11.91 14.20 -5.04
N ARG A 118 -10.68 14.35 -5.49
CA ARG A 118 -9.52 14.03 -4.65
C ARG A 118 -9.51 14.86 -3.37
N PRO A 119 -8.99 14.32 -2.25
CA PRO A 119 -8.79 15.10 -1.04
C PRO A 119 -7.98 16.36 -1.34
N PRO A 120 -8.45 17.54 -0.93
CA PRO A 120 -7.69 18.77 -1.17
C PRO A 120 -6.44 18.81 -0.31
N ALA A 121 -5.41 19.52 -0.76
CA ALA A 121 -4.30 19.88 0.10
C ALA A 121 -4.83 20.74 1.26
N LEU A 122 -4.69 20.26 2.50
CA LEU A 122 -5.24 20.91 3.70
C LEU A 122 -4.56 22.27 3.99
N ARG A 123 -3.41 22.52 3.37
CA ARG A 123 -2.69 23.82 3.40
C ARG A 123 -3.12 24.79 2.29
N SER A 124 -4.02 24.38 1.40
CA SER A 124 -4.50 25.24 0.32
C SER A 124 -5.31 26.40 0.85
N LEU A 125 -5.29 27.52 0.15
CA LEU A 125 -6.04 28.73 0.52
C LEU A 125 -7.53 28.47 0.72
N ASN A 126 -8.11 27.55 -0.05
CA ASN A 126 -9.53 27.20 0.06
C ASN A 126 -9.87 26.51 1.38
N VAL A 127 -8.97 25.67 1.91
CA VAL A 127 -9.15 24.98 3.18
C VAL A 127 -8.79 25.90 4.35
N VAL A 128 -7.68 26.60 4.28
CA VAL A 128 -7.24 27.53 5.34
C VAL A 128 -8.26 28.66 5.56
N ALA A 129 -8.98 29.07 4.51
CA ALA A 129 -10.01 30.11 4.58
C ALA A 129 -11.33 29.63 5.24
N LEU A 130 -11.50 28.34 5.54
CA LEU A 130 -12.65 27.88 6.32
C LEU A 130 -12.53 28.37 7.77
N THR A 131 -13.66 28.70 8.40
CA THR A 131 -13.70 28.99 9.84
C THR A 131 -13.47 27.69 10.64
N ASP A 132 -13.16 27.82 11.95
CA ASP A 132 -13.03 26.64 12.82
C ASP A 132 -14.34 25.86 12.87
N GLY A 133 -15.45 26.56 12.93
CA GLY A 133 -16.78 25.98 12.94
C GLY A 133 -17.12 25.26 11.63
N GLU A 134 -16.70 25.81 10.47
CA GLU A 134 -16.85 25.14 9.17
C GLU A 134 -16.02 23.85 9.11
N MET A 135 -14.76 23.88 9.56
CA MET A 135 -13.92 22.67 9.65
C MET A 135 -14.55 21.63 10.57
N PHE A 136 -14.96 22.04 11.77
CA PHE A 136 -15.64 21.17 12.73
C PHE A 136 -16.89 20.52 12.12
N TYR A 137 -17.72 21.31 11.43
CA TYR A 137 -18.95 20.84 10.78
C TYR A 137 -18.66 19.81 9.72
N HIS A 138 -17.67 20.06 8.84
CA HIS A 138 -17.30 19.13 7.77
C HIS A 138 -16.69 17.84 8.30
N ILE A 139 -15.88 17.88 9.34
CA ILE A 139 -15.33 16.66 9.96
C ILE A 139 -16.46 15.84 10.60
N ARG A 140 -17.36 16.48 11.33
CA ARG A 140 -18.46 15.79 12.00
C ARG A 140 -19.44 15.14 11.00
N ASN A 141 -19.85 15.86 9.98
CA ASN A 141 -20.94 15.46 9.10
C ASN A 141 -20.46 14.79 7.81
N GLY A 142 -19.17 14.84 7.52
CA GLY A 142 -18.63 14.44 6.23
C GLY A 142 -19.03 15.38 5.10
N ILE A 143 -18.64 15.04 3.89
CA ILE A 143 -18.99 15.80 2.69
C ILE A 143 -19.69 14.87 1.71
N ARG A 144 -20.97 15.11 1.49
CA ARG A 144 -21.82 14.27 0.63
C ARG A 144 -21.27 14.17 -0.79
N ASN A 145 -21.36 13.00 -1.38
CA ASN A 145 -20.85 12.66 -2.72
C ASN A 145 -19.32 12.82 -2.88
N THR A 146 -18.59 12.68 -1.77
CA THR A 146 -17.12 12.61 -1.76
C THR A 146 -16.67 11.44 -0.89
N GLY A 147 -15.36 11.12 -0.92
CA GLY A 147 -14.77 10.15 0.00
C GLY A 147 -14.65 10.61 1.45
N MET A 148 -14.94 11.86 1.78
CA MET A 148 -14.86 12.38 3.15
C MET A 148 -16.02 11.87 4.01
N PRO A 149 -15.80 10.90 4.93
CA PRO A 149 -16.86 10.33 5.76
C PRO A 149 -17.26 11.26 6.91
N ALA A 150 -18.44 11.03 7.46
CA ALA A 150 -18.86 11.62 8.74
C ALA A 150 -18.16 10.90 9.91
N TRP A 151 -17.69 11.65 10.90
CA TRP A 151 -16.99 11.12 12.07
C TRP A 151 -17.83 11.30 13.34
N SER A 152 -18.30 10.19 13.91
CA SER A 152 -19.00 10.17 15.21
C SER A 152 -17.99 10.18 16.35
N MET A 153 -17.33 11.32 16.56
CA MET A 153 -16.38 11.54 17.66
C MET A 153 -16.95 12.55 18.67
N PRO A 154 -16.49 12.53 19.94
CA PRO A 154 -16.78 13.59 20.91
C PRO A 154 -16.35 14.96 20.37
N ASP A 155 -17.09 16.02 20.74
CA ASP A 155 -16.79 17.40 20.33
C ASP A 155 -15.37 17.82 20.65
N GLU A 156 -14.85 17.39 21.80
CA GLU A 156 -13.45 17.67 22.21
C GLU A 156 -12.45 17.14 21.19
N GLN A 157 -12.61 15.89 20.73
CA GLN A 157 -11.72 15.29 19.73
C GLN A 157 -11.82 15.99 18.38
N LEU A 158 -13.01 16.43 17.99
CA LEU A 158 -13.21 17.23 16.78
C LEU A 158 -12.47 18.58 16.88
N TRP A 159 -12.55 19.25 18.04
CA TRP A 159 -11.83 20.49 18.28
C TRP A 159 -10.31 20.31 18.35
N GLN A 160 -9.84 19.21 18.89
CA GLN A 160 -8.42 18.82 18.85
C GLN A 160 -7.93 18.66 17.41
N LEU A 161 -8.71 18.00 16.55
CA LEU A 161 -8.41 17.91 15.11
C LEU A 161 -8.35 19.28 14.46
N VAL A 162 -9.36 20.16 14.69
CA VAL A 162 -9.35 21.51 14.13
C VAL A 162 -8.15 22.33 14.62
N ALA A 163 -7.78 22.21 15.91
CA ALA A 163 -6.57 22.84 16.46
C ALA A 163 -5.32 22.38 15.72
N TYR A 164 -5.15 21.09 15.52
CA TYR A 164 -4.02 20.54 14.75
C TYR A 164 -4.01 21.04 13.30
N LEU A 165 -5.15 21.00 12.61
CA LEU A 165 -5.26 21.46 11.23
C LEU A 165 -4.88 22.94 11.05
N ARG A 166 -5.16 23.79 12.03
CA ARG A 166 -4.74 25.20 12.06
C ARG A 166 -3.23 25.36 12.17
N HIS A 167 -2.57 24.44 12.85
CA HIS A 167 -1.10 24.44 13.02
C HIS A 167 -0.38 23.69 11.89
N LEU A 168 -1.10 22.91 11.09
CA LEU A 168 -0.54 22.15 9.97
C LEU A 168 0.28 23.00 8.97
N PRO A 169 -0.08 24.24 8.63
CA PRO A 169 0.74 25.11 7.77
C PRO A 169 2.11 25.45 8.33
N ASN A 170 2.24 25.47 9.66
CA ASN A 170 3.48 25.81 10.36
C ASN A 170 4.33 24.59 10.71
N VAL A 171 3.76 23.39 10.59
CA VAL A 171 4.54 22.16 10.66
C VAL A 171 5.31 22.06 9.35
N ALA A 172 6.64 22.10 9.42
CA ALA A 172 7.45 21.79 8.25
C ALA A 172 6.93 20.47 7.66
N PRO A 173 6.71 20.38 6.34
CA PRO A 173 6.41 19.11 5.74
C PRO A 173 7.50 18.16 6.22
N LEU A 174 7.12 17.09 6.91
CA LEU A 174 7.98 15.91 6.94
C LEU A 174 8.04 15.51 5.48
N SER A 175 9.02 15.99 4.75
CA SER A 175 9.34 15.42 3.46
C SER A 175 9.50 13.94 3.71
N PRO A 176 8.80 13.06 2.98
CA PRO A 176 9.21 11.67 2.93
C PRO A 176 10.68 11.74 2.54
N GLY A 177 11.59 11.44 3.44
CA GLY A 177 13.01 11.56 3.19
C GLY A 177 13.75 12.73 3.84
N ALA A 178 13.15 13.82 4.34
CA ALA A 178 13.95 14.89 4.93
C ALA A 178 14.62 14.50 6.26
N ALA A 179 14.06 13.53 7.00
CA ALA A 179 14.77 12.90 8.11
C ALA A 179 15.68 11.75 7.63
N ASP A 180 15.38 11.19 6.46
CA ASP A 180 16.03 10.00 5.90
C ASP A 180 17.11 10.38 4.87
N ASP A 181 16.99 11.51 4.17
CA ASP A 181 17.99 12.00 3.22
C ASP A 181 19.36 12.27 3.88
N VAL A 182 19.38 12.66 5.15
CA VAL A 182 20.63 12.85 5.90
C VAL A 182 21.26 11.52 6.32
N ALA A 183 20.45 10.47 6.54
CA ALA A 183 20.95 9.14 6.93
C ALA A 183 21.33 8.26 5.73
N VAL A 184 20.75 8.51 4.55
CA VAL A 184 20.89 7.64 3.36
C VAL A 184 21.97 8.16 2.40
N ASN A 185 22.21 9.46 2.30
CA ASN A 185 23.09 10.02 1.26
C ASN A 185 24.57 9.67 1.41
N ASP A 186 25.06 9.35 2.62
CA ASP A 186 26.46 8.92 2.85
C ASP A 186 26.58 7.60 3.63
N ALA A 187 25.44 6.98 4.00
CA ALA A 187 25.46 5.75 4.76
C ALA A 187 25.57 4.52 3.85
N HIS A 188 26.37 3.54 4.27
CA HIS A 188 26.51 2.25 3.61
C HIS A 188 26.05 1.11 4.53
N TYR A 189 25.74 -0.03 3.92
CA TYR A 189 25.32 -1.22 4.63
C TYR A 189 26.52 -1.89 5.31
N VAL A 190 26.35 -2.32 6.56
CA VAL A 190 27.42 -2.87 7.43
C VAL A 190 27.17 -4.32 7.84
N GLY A 191 25.98 -4.87 7.55
CA GLY A 191 25.54 -6.20 7.93
C GLY A 191 25.06 -6.31 9.38
N SER A 192 24.14 -7.24 9.60
CA SER A 192 23.47 -7.43 10.90
C SER A 192 24.43 -7.73 12.06
N ALA A 193 25.58 -8.33 11.80
CA ALA A 193 26.58 -8.62 12.82
C ALA A 193 27.08 -7.34 13.53
N ALA A 194 27.16 -6.22 12.83
CA ALA A 194 27.56 -4.94 13.40
C ALA A 194 26.55 -4.43 14.47
N CYS A 195 25.27 -4.77 14.32
CA CYS A 195 24.19 -4.33 15.23
C CYS A 195 24.22 -5.09 16.57
N ARG A 196 24.74 -6.33 16.57
CA ARG A 196 24.79 -7.20 17.75
C ARG A 196 25.49 -6.56 18.94
N ARG A 197 26.51 -5.76 18.69
CA ARG A 197 27.33 -5.14 19.77
C ARG A 197 26.50 -4.33 20.77
N CYS A 198 25.44 -3.65 20.31
CA CYS A 198 24.58 -2.83 21.13
C CYS A 198 23.18 -3.42 21.30
N HIS A 199 22.69 -4.19 20.33
CA HIS A 199 21.34 -4.76 20.28
C HIS A 199 21.33 -6.29 20.47
N THR A 200 22.17 -6.82 21.38
CA THR A 200 22.39 -8.28 21.57
C THR A 200 21.08 -9.05 21.76
N ALA A 201 20.20 -8.61 22.67
CA ALA A 201 18.94 -9.31 22.95
C ALA A 201 17.98 -9.34 21.76
N ILE A 202 17.95 -8.28 20.97
CA ILE A 202 17.14 -8.19 19.72
C ILE A 202 17.77 -9.08 18.67
N TYR A 203 19.08 -9.00 18.49
CA TYR A 203 19.82 -9.79 17.51
C TYR A 203 19.64 -11.30 17.75
N ASP A 204 19.80 -11.75 19.00
CA ASP A 204 19.73 -13.17 19.36
C ASP A 204 18.31 -13.74 19.16
N ARG A 205 17.24 -12.96 19.39
CA ARG A 205 15.86 -13.34 19.05
C ARG A 205 15.65 -13.38 17.54
N TRP A 206 16.04 -12.31 16.81
CA TRP A 206 15.93 -12.23 15.36
C TRP A 206 16.66 -13.38 14.67
N LYS A 207 17.85 -13.73 15.15
CA LYS A 207 18.67 -14.78 14.56
C LYS A 207 17.98 -16.16 14.56
N GLN A 208 17.02 -16.37 15.45
CA GLN A 208 16.20 -17.59 15.50
C GLN A 208 14.98 -17.55 14.57
N THR A 209 14.67 -16.41 13.97
CA THR A 209 13.52 -16.26 13.08
C THR A 209 13.77 -16.93 11.74
N ARG A 210 12.66 -17.23 11.02
CA ARG A 210 12.76 -17.73 9.63
C ARG A 210 13.29 -16.66 8.69
N MET A 211 13.07 -15.37 8.97
CA MET A 211 13.62 -14.28 8.17
C MET A 211 15.14 -14.30 8.17
N ALA A 212 15.76 -14.58 9.31
CA ALA A 212 17.22 -14.70 9.42
C ALA A 212 17.78 -16.04 8.90
N ASN A 213 16.93 -17.01 8.54
CA ASN A 213 17.32 -18.37 8.20
C ASN A 213 16.60 -18.91 6.94
N VAL A 214 16.10 -18.03 6.07
CA VAL A 214 15.39 -18.46 4.85
C VAL A 214 16.35 -18.95 3.78
N VAL A 215 17.55 -18.37 3.69
CA VAL A 215 18.64 -18.77 2.79
C VAL A 215 19.78 -19.33 3.63
N ARG A 216 20.22 -20.54 3.34
CA ARG A 216 21.30 -21.19 4.09
C ARG A 216 22.27 -21.86 3.14
N ASP A 217 23.55 -21.66 3.37
CA ASP A 217 24.63 -22.40 2.73
C ASP A 217 24.85 -23.74 3.48
N PRO A 218 24.68 -24.91 2.85
CA PRO A 218 24.85 -26.18 3.52
C PRO A 218 26.29 -26.45 3.97
N ARG A 219 27.28 -25.70 3.48
CA ARG A 219 28.69 -25.82 3.90
C ARG A 219 28.89 -25.14 5.27
N GLU A 220 28.19 -24.03 5.52
CA GLU A 220 28.19 -23.32 6.79
C GLU A 220 27.15 -23.89 7.77
N HIS A 221 26.06 -24.44 7.23
CA HIS A 221 24.94 -25.01 7.97
C HIS A 221 24.65 -26.44 7.49
N PRO A 222 25.41 -27.47 7.99
CA PRO A 222 25.23 -28.86 7.57
C PRO A 222 23.86 -29.45 7.78
N ASP A 223 23.09 -28.87 8.72
CA ASP A 223 21.66 -29.17 9.03
C ASP A 223 20.67 -28.50 8.10
N ALA A 224 21.13 -27.67 7.18
CA ALA A 224 20.24 -26.88 6.31
C ALA A 224 19.39 -27.77 5.39
N ILE A 225 19.88 -28.90 4.95
CA ILE A 225 19.18 -29.84 4.07
C ILE A 225 18.30 -30.75 4.91
N ILE A 226 16.97 -30.62 4.77
CA ILE A 226 16.00 -31.38 5.57
C ILE A 226 15.85 -32.84 5.11
N PRO A 227 15.70 -33.15 3.80
CA PRO A 227 15.56 -34.53 3.35
C PRO A 227 16.85 -35.30 3.40
N ASP A 228 16.75 -36.62 3.56
CA ASP A 228 17.85 -37.55 3.43
C ASP A 228 18.14 -37.80 1.94
N LEU A 229 19.19 -37.18 1.44
CA LEU A 229 19.63 -37.29 0.05
C LEU A 229 20.27 -38.66 -0.29
N SER A 230 20.53 -39.53 0.70
CA SER A 230 21.01 -40.88 0.45
C SER A 230 19.89 -41.80 -0.09
N LYS A 231 18.63 -41.42 0.10
CA LYS A 231 17.46 -42.15 -0.41
C LYS A 231 17.20 -41.77 -1.86
N PRO A 232 17.26 -42.73 -2.79
CA PRO A 232 17.04 -42.44 -4.20
C PRO A 232 15.61 -41.99 -4.45
N ASP A 233 15.44 -40.92 -5.25
CA ASP A 233 14.17 -40.45 -5.77
C ASP A 233 14.35 -40.03 -7.22
N PRO A 234 13.47 -40.42 -8.15
CA PRO A 234 13.63 -40.14 -9.58
C PRO A 234 13.58 -38.64 -9.91
N LEU A 235 13.09 -37.80 -9.03
CA LEU A 235 13.05 -36.35 -9.21
C LEU A 235 14.37 -35.66 -8.82
N VAL A 236 15.18 -36.34 -8.00
CA VAL A 236 16.45 -35.80 -7.48
C VAL A 236 17.58 -36.21 -8.43
N THR A 237 17.94 -35.32 -9.34
CA THR A 237 19.01 -35.51 -10.32
C THR A 237 20.29 -34.78 -9.92
N PHE A 238 20.45 -34.47 -8.66
CA PHE A 238 21.57 -33.71 -8.10
C PHE A 238 22.03 -34.32 -6.78
N THR A 239 23.25 -34.00 -6.39
CA THR A 239 23.86 -34.41 -5.14
C THR A 239 23.93 -33.27 -4.14
N LYS A 240 24.39 -33.53 -2.92
CA LYS A 240 24.63 -32.51 -1.90
C LYS A 240 25.65 -31.47 -2.38
N ASP A 241 26.64 -31.87 -3.14
CA ASP A 241 27.74 -31.01 -3.61
C ASP A 241 27.26 -30.01 -4.69
N ASP A 242 26.16 -30.31 -5.37
CA ASP A 242 25.54 -29.38 -6.33
C ASP A 242 24.82 -28.23 -5.66
N ILE A 243 24.52 -28.35 -4.35
CA ILE A 243 23.71 -27.40 -3.63
C ILE A 243 24.55 -26.25 -3.08
N ALA A 244 24.47 -25.09 -3.68
CA ALA A 244 25.09 -23.88 -3.17
C ALA A 244 24.25 -23.21 -2.06
N PHE A 245 22.94 -23.17 -2.25
CA PHE A 245 21.98 -22.60 -1.27
C PHE A 245 20.72 -23.43 -1.14
N VAL A 246 20.15 -23.37 0.06
CA VAL A 246 18.85 -23.93 0.41
C VAL A 246 17.92 -22.78 0.79
N TYR A 247 16.73 -22.69 0.16
CA TYR A 247 15.71 -21.69 0.48
C TYR A 247 14.51 -22.34 1.13
N GLY A 248 14.15 -21.83 2.31
CA GLY A 248 12.98 -22.27 3.07
C GLY A 248 13.21 -23.45 3.98
N SER A 249 12.29 -23.65 4.95
CA SER A 249 12.40 -24.68 5.97
C SER A 249 11.07 -25.13 6.60
N LYS A 250 9.94 -24.50 6.26
CA LYS A 250 8.64 -24.81 6.92
C LYS A 250 7.69 -25.64 6.04
N TRP A 251 7.36 -25.15 4.85
CA TRP A 251 6.40 -25.82 3.97
C TRP A 251 7.08 -26.46 2.78
N LYS A 252 8.02 -25.74 2.21
CA LYS A 252 8.83 -26.18 1.06
C LYS A 252 10.27 -25.83 1.29
N GLN A 253 11.15 -26.65 0.77
CA GLN A 253 12.58 -26.40 0.70
C GLN A 253 13.02 -26.52 -0.74
N ARG A 254 13.74 -25.51 -1.23
CA ARG A 254 14.26 -25.42 -2.61
C ARG A 254 15.76 -25.39 -2.59
N TYR A 255 16.35 -25.93 -3.62
CA TYR A 255 17.80 -26.10 -3.75
C TYR A 255 18.29 -25.37 -4.97
N PHE A 256 19.41 -24.69 -4.85
CA PHE A 256 19.97 -23.84 -5.89
C PHE A 256 21.45 -24.17 -6.08
N LYS A 257 21.88 -24.26 -7.35
CA LYS A 257 23.29 -24.38 -7.71
C LYS A 257 23.82 -23.04 -8.21
N ARG A 258 25.12 -22.85 -8.05
CA ARG A 258 25.83 -21.70 -8.62
C ARG A 258 26.03 -21.91 -10.14
N VAL A 259 25.78 -20.87 -10.93
CA VAL A 259 26.08 -20.80 -12.35
C VAL A 259 26.63 -19.40 -12.64
N GLY A 260 27.90 -19.33 -12.94
CA GLY A 260 28.61 -18.06 -13.06
C GLY A 260 28.58 -17.26 -11.75
N ASP A 261 28.13 -16.03 -11.82
CA ASP A 261 27.98 -15.10 -10.71
C ASP A 261 26.59 -15.16 -10.02
N GLY A 262 25.70 -16.03 -10.49
CA GLY A 262 24.35 -16.18 -9.97
C GLY A 262 24.01 -17.60 -9.54
N PHE A 263 22.73 -17.80 -9.22
CA PHE A 263 22.21 -19.10 -8.81
C PHE A 263 20.98 -19.46 -9.65
N VAL A 264 20.79 -20.76 -9.89
CA VAL A 264 19.60 -21.27 -10.57
C VAL A 264 18.99 -22.43 -9.77
N PRO A 265 17.67 -22.66 -9.85
CA PRO A 265 17.03 -23.74 -9.11
C PRO A 265 17.42 -25.11 -9.68
N LEU A 266 17.53 -26.09 -8.79
CA LEU A 266 17.64 -27.50 -9.10
C LEU A 266 16.26 -28.10 -9.43
N SER A 267 16.24 -29.33 -9.96
CA SER A 267 15.06 -29.97 -10.55
C SER A 267 13.93 -30.31 -9.57
N ALA A 268 14.26 -30.47 -8.29
CA ALA A 268 13.30 -30.89 -7.28
C ALA A 268 13.27 -29.94 -6.08
N GLN A 269 12.12 -29.90 -5.41
CA GLN A 269 11.90 -29.25 -4.13
C GLN A 269 11.33 -30.26 -3.12
N TRP A 270 11.66 -30.07 -1.85
CA TRP A 270 11.14 -30.89 -0.78
C TRP A 270 9.87 -30.30 -0.19
N ASP A 271 8.78 -31.05 -0.16
CA ASP A 271 7.56 -30.73 0.57
C ASP A 271 7.77 -31.16 2.03
N VAL A 272 8.03 -30.17 2.90
CA VAL A 272 8.37 -30.43 4.31
C VAL A 272 7.16 -31.00 5.07
N THR A 273 5.95 -30.59 4.71
CA THR A 273 4.72 -31.05 5.37
C THR A 273 4.43 -32.51 5.07
N HIS A 274 4.51 -32.89 3.79
CA HIS A 274 4.19 -34.24 3.36
C HIS A 274 5.40 -35.18 3.31
N LYS A 275 6.60 -34.64 3.52
CA LYS A 275 7.89 -35.39 3.47
C LYS A 275 8.08 -36.15 2.16
N ILE A 276 7.83 -35.48 1.04
CA ILE A 276 7.99 -36.02 -0.33
C ILE A 276 8.72 -35.02 -1.24
N TRP A 277 9.37 -35.56 -2.25
CA TRP A 277 9.93 -34.78 -3.32
C TRP A 277 8.85 -34.35 -4.32
N ARG A 278 8.95 -33.14 -4.84
CA ARG A 278 8.10 -32.60 -5.90
C ARG A 278 8.97 -31.96 -6.97
N LYS A 279 8.54 -32.01 -8.21
CA LYS A 279 9.18 -31.26 -9.28
C LYS A 279 9.20 -29.77 -8.96
N TYR A 280 10.31 -29.12 -9.25
CA TYR A 280 10.40 -27.68 -9.15
C TYR A 280 10.44 -27.06 -10.56
N PHE A 281 9.40 -27.27 -11.29
CA PHE A 281 9.08 -26.51 -12.49
C PHE A 281 7.58 -26.43 -12.61
N VAL A 282 7.10 -25.46 -13.38
CA VAL A 282 5.67 -25.28 -13.63
C VAL A 282 5.42 -25.64 -15.09
N PRO A 283 4.49 -26.57 -15.38
CA PRO A 283 4.10 -26.88 -16.74
C PRO A 283 3.62 -25.61 -17.47
N ASN A 284 3.88 -25.53 -18.77
CA ASN A 284 3.44 -24.42 -19.60
C ASN A 284 1.95 -24.11 -19.39
N GLY A 285 1.63 -22.85 -19.14
CA GLY A 285 0.29 -22.35 -18.93
C GLY A 285 -0.31 -22.52 -17.54
N ALA A 286 0.42 -23.15 -16.60
CA ALA A 286 -0.09 -23.38 -15.25
C ALA A 286 0.23 -22.26 -14.24
N ASP A 287 1.03 -21.27 -14.63
CA ASP A 287 1.45 -20.19 -13.75
C ASP A 287 1.54 -18.85 -14.49
N TRP A 288 1.18 -17.74 -13.81
CA TRP A 288 1.10 -16.40 -14.40
C TRP A 288 2.46 -15.85 -14.86
N TRP A 289 3.56 -16.28 -14.24
CA TRP A 289 4.91 -15.86 -14.63
C TRP A 289 5.46 -16.60 -15.86
N VAL A 290 4.82 -17.70 -16.29
CA VAL A 290 5.28 -18.49 -17.47
C VAL A 290 5.49 -17.63 -18.72
N PRO A 291 4.67 -16.60 -19.01
CA PRO A 291 4.94 -15.69 -20.13
C PRO A 291 6.21 -14.86 -19.95
N PHE A 292 6.63 -14.61 -18.69
CA PHE A 292 7.74 -13.73 -18.36
C PHE A 292 9.05 -14.49 -18.05
N TYR A 293 8.93 -15.74 -17.62
CA TYR A 293 10.07 -16.56 -17.20
C TYR A 293 10.10 -17.90 -17.93
N PRO A 294 11.30 -18.34 -18.37
CA PRO A 294 11.43 -19.65 -19.00
C PRO A 294 11.00 -20.77 -18.06
N ALA A 295 10.34 -21.80 -18.57
CA ALA A 295 10.00 -23.01 -17.82
C ALA A 295 11.24 -23.83 -17.43
N ASP A 296 12.35 -23.65 -18.16
CA ASP A 296 13.64 -24.29 -17.87
C ASP A 296 14.29 -23.63 -16.65
N ASN A 297 14.51 -24.41 -15.60
CA ASN A 297 15.17 -23.97 -14.36
C ASN A 297 16.58 -23.41 -14.60
N ALA A 298 17.32 -23.94 -15.57
CA ALA A 298 18.65 -23.42 -15.92
C ALA A 298 18.63 -21.98 -16.45
N ARG A 299 17.47 -21.51 -16.91
CA ARG A 299 17.25 -20.16 -17.43
C ARG A 299 16.48 -19.26 -16.44
N ARG A 300 16.34 -19.67 -15.19
CA ARG A 300 15.59 -18.96 -14.13
C ARG A 300 16.51 -18.53 -12.99
N PRO A 301 17.38 -17.54 -13.20
CA PRO A 301 18.31 -17.08 -12.14
C PRO A 301 17.54 -16.50 -10.95
N THR A 302 18.10 -16.72 -9.75
CA THR A 302 17.46 -16.26 -8.49
C THR A 302 17.42 -14.75 -8.35
N GLY A 303 18.40 -14.03 -8.90
CA GLY A 303 18.51 -12.58 -8.79
C GLY A 303 17.22 -11.84 -9.12
N PRO A 304 16.66 -12.02 -10.34
CA PRO A 304 15.39 -11.39 -10.70
C PRO A 304 14.19 -11.90 -9.91
N LEU A 305 14.19 -13.12 -9.38
CA LEU A 305 13.01 -13.78 -8.80
C LEU A 305 12.97 -13.77 -7.28
N CYS A 306 14.14 -13.84 -6.62
CA CYS A 306 14.22 -14.20 -5.21
C CYS A 306 15.11 -13.25 -4.40
N ASP A 307 16.29 -12.92 -4.94
CA ASP A 307 17.39 -12.41 -4.13
C ASP A 307 17.14 -11.01 -3.58
N GLY A 308 16.35 -10.19 -4.28
CA GLY A 308 15.96 -8.88 -3.79
C GLY A 308 15.13 -8.91 -2.50
N CYS A 309 14.36 -9.98 -2.26
CA CYS A 309 13.60 -10.17 -1.01
C CYS A 309 14.38 -11.01 0.02
N HIS A 310 15.29 -11.88 -0.44
CA HIS A 310 15.98 -12.84 0.39
C HIS A 310 17.42 -12.44 0.75
N SER A 311 17.76 -11.17 0.55
CA SER A 311 19.04 -10.58 0.93
C SER A 311 18.91 -9.12 1.34
N VAL A 312 19.98 -8.58 1.86
CA VAL A 312 20.15 -7.13 2.11
C VAL A 312 21.00 -6.55 0.99
N ASN A 313 20.49 -5.45 0.40
CA ASN A 313 21.21 -4.66 -0.59
C ASN A 313 21.67 -5.47 -1.83
N TYR A 314 20.76 -6.24 -2.43
CA TYR A 314 21.09 -6.93 -3.67
C TYR A 314 21.31 -5.94 -4.82
N ASN A 315 22.52 -5.95 -5.38
CA ASN A 315 22.86 -5.13 -6.54
C ASN A 315 22.55 -5.89 -7.83
N ILE A 316 21.64 -5.38 -8.65
CA ILE A 316 21.19 -6.05 -9.88
C ILE A 316 22.27 -6.19 -10.94
N THR A 317 23.30 -5.32 -10.94
CA THR A 317 24.40 -5.32 -11.91
C THR A 317 25.50 -6.29 -11.48
N THR A 318 26.00 -6.12 -10.25
CA THR A 318 27.13 -6.92 -9.73
C THR A 318 26.70 -8.22 -9.07
N LYS A 319 25.40 -8.40 -8.80
CA LYS A 319 24.78 -9.51 -8.05
C LYS A 319 25.34 -9.70 -6.64
N ALA A 320 26.05 -8.71 -6.15
CA ALA A 320 26.57 -8.68 -4.79
C ALA A 320 25.44 -8.40 -3.79
N VAL A 321 25.57 -8.93 -2.58
CA VAL A 321 24.72 -8.70 -1.42
C VAL A 321 25.58 -8.27 -0.24
N THR A 322 25.02 -7.46 0.66
CA THR A 322 25.68 -7.20 1.95
C THR A 322 25.60 -8.43 2.85
N GLU A 323 24.43 -9.05 2.91
CA GLU A 323 24.23 -10.33 3.58
C GLU A 323 23.02 -11.07 2.98
N TRP A 324 23.04 -12.39 3.06
CA TRP A 324 21.89 -13.22 2.74
C TRP A 324 20.88 -13.21 3.88
N ASN A 325 19.64 -13.49 3.57
CA ASN A 325 18.50 -13.42 4.45
C ASN A 325 17.93 -12.01 4.65
N VAL A 326 16.89 -11.89 5.44
CA VAL A 326 16.27 -10.60 5.80
C VAL A 326 16.99 -10.08 7.06
N GLY A 327 18.10 -9.40 6.83
CA GLY A 327 18.92 -8.78 7.88
C GLY A 327 18.30 -7.51 8.46
N CYS A 328 18.93 -6.99 9.50
CA CYS A 328 18.48 -5.78 10.21
C CYS A 328 18.29 -4.62 9.25
N GLU A 329 19.24 -4.39 8.36
CA GLU A 329 19.25 -3.27 7.44
C GLU A 329 18.25 -3.41 6.27
N ARG A 330 17.60 -4.58 6.11
CA ARG A 330 16.48 -4.70 5.15
C ARG A 330 15.27 -3.90 5.59
N CYS A 331 15.12 -3.72 6.91
CA CYS A 331 14.02 -2.96 7.51
C CYS A 331 14.47 -1.60 8.05
N HIS A 332 15.75 -1.46 8.40
CA HIS A 332 16.27 -0.27 9.06
C HIS A 332 17.13 0.62 8.13
N GLY A 333 17.36 0.20 6.87
CA GLY A 333 18.25 0.91 5.95
C GLY A 333 19.72 0.82 6.36
N PRO A 334 20.63 1.51 5.63
CA PRO A 334 22.06 1.44 5.84
C PRO A 334 22.48 1.95 7.22
N GLY A 335 23.26 1.13 7.96
CA GLY A 335 23.54 1.32 9.38
C GLY A 335 24.83 2.04 9.70
N SER A 336 25.72 2.35 8.73
CA SER A 336 27.05 2.88 9.01
C SER A 336 27.03 4.18 9.81
N ALA A 337 26.12 5.12 9.49
CA ALA A 337 25.96 6.38 10.20
C ALA A 337 25.53 6.14 11.68
N HIS A 338 24.63 5.18 11.89
CA HIS A 338 24.19 4.83 13.25
C HIS A 338 25.28 4.13 14.06
N VAL A 339 26.05 3.24 13.44
CA VAL A 339 27.19 2.58 14.10
C VAL A 339 28.24 3.60 14.52
N ALA A 340 28.49 4.61 13.69
CA ALA A 340 29.41 5.71 14.00
C ALA A 340 28.88 6.67 15.07
N LYS A 341 27.57 6.97 15.05
CA LYS A 341 26.90 7.87 15.99
C LYS A 341 25.53 7.30 16.37
N PRO A 342 25.41 6.48 17.42
CA PRO A 342 24.21 5.74 17.79
C PRO A 342 23.15 6.65 18.47
N VAL A 343 22.57 7.56 17.68
CA VAL A 343 21.49 8.46 18.11
C VAL A 343 20.25 8.28 17.22
N GLY A 344 19.09 8.74 17.69
CA GLY A 344 17.88 8.75 16.87
C GLY A 344 18.06 9.62 15.62
N GLY A 345 17.49 9.19 14.49
CA GLY A 345 17.58 9.90 13.20
C GLY A 345 18.82 9.54 12.35
N THR A 346 19.72 8.69 12.84
CA THR A 346 20.87 8.18 12.04
C THR A 346 20.61 6.80 11.44
N ILE A 347 19.42 6.26 11.65
CA ILE A 347 18.93 5.01 11.07
C ILE A 347 17.39 5.05 11.07
N ILE A 348 16.77 4.41 10.13
CA ILE A 348 15.31 4.32 10.04
C ILE A 348 14.77 3.41 11.14
N ASN A 349 13.74 3.86 11.84
CA ASN A 349 12.94 3.00 12.69
C ASN A 349 11.53 2.88 12.11
N PRO A 350 11.17 1.74 11.48
CA PRO A 350 9.87 1.59 10.83
C PRO A 350 8.66 1.85 11.72
N ALA A 351 8.79 1.63 13.04
CA ALA A 351 7.71 1.93 13.99
C ALA A 351 7.47 3.44 14.22
N ARG A 352 8.35 4.30 13.72
CA ARG A 352 8.23 5.77 13.76
C ARG A 352 7.80 6.38 12.43
N LEU A 353 7.75 5.58 11.38
CA LEU A 353 7.20 6.00 10.09
C LEU A 353 5.67 6.12 10.21
N ASP A 354 5.05 6.86 9.29
CA ASP A 354 3.62 6.78 9.12
C ASP A 354 3.20 5.35 8.75
N TYR A 355 1.91 5.05 8.88
CA TYR A 355 1.44 3.66 8.75
C TYR A 355 1.62 3.10 7.33
N VAL A 356 1.66 3.94 6.28
CA VAL A 356 1.88 3.51 4.89
C VAL A 356 3.32 3.03 4.75
N HIS A 357 4.30 3.88 5.02
CA HIS A 357 5.72 3.54 4.93
C HIS A 357 6.13 2.44 5.94
N ALA A 358 5.49 2.42 7.11
CA ALA A 358 5.66 1.34 8.09
C ALA A 358 5.23 -0.02 7.53
N ASN A 359 4.08 -0.08 6.85
CA ASN A 359 3.58 -1.28 6.19
C ASN A 359 4.41 -1.64 4.96
N ASP A 360 4.83 -0.66 4.16
CA ASP A 360 5.66 -0.85 2.96
C ASP A 360 6.96 -1.57 3.29
N THR A 361 7.49 -1.38 4.50
CA THR A 361 8.64 -2.13 5.02
C THR A 361 8.42 -3.65 4.96
N CYS A 362 7.20 -4.12 5.13
CA CYS A 362 6.85 -5.54 5.05
C CYS A 362 6.34 -5.92 3.67
N ILE A 363 5.49 -5.08 3.08
CA ILE A 363 4.79 -5.32 1.82
C ILE A 363 5.79 -5.49 0.66
N GLN A 364 6.92 -4.81 0.67
CA GLN A 364 7.99 -4.97 -0.33
C GLN A 364 8.37 -6.44 -0.61
N CYS A 365 8.21 -7.34 0.37
CA CYS A 365 8.50 -8.77 0.26
C CYS A 365 7.23 -9.62 0.43
N HIS A 366 6.26 -9.15 1.22
CA HIS A 366 5.02 -9.87 1.54
C HIS A 366 3.87 -9.48 0.62
N SER A 367 4.15 -9.28 -0.68
CA SER A 367 3.15 -9.02 -1.70
C SER A 367 3.51 -9.68 -3.03
N GLN A 368 2.50 -9.86 -3.88
CA GLN A 368 2.63 -10.11 -5.31
C GLN A 368 2.34 -8.83 -6.07
N GLY A 369 3.10 -8.60 -7.12
CA GLY A 369 3.00 -7.41 -7.95
C GLY A 369 4.06 -7.43 -9.05
N ARG A 370 4.37 -6.27 -9.56
CA ARG A 370 5.42 -6.07 -10.56
C ARG A 370 6.08 -4.71 -10.41
N PRO A 371 7.37 -4.56 -10.69
CA PRO A 371 8.00 -3.26 -10.79
C PRO A 371 7.30 -2.37 -11.82
N LEU A 372 7.22 -1.06 -11.56
CA LEU A 372 6.63 -0.09 -12.50
C LEU A 372 7.38 -0.06 -13.83
N ARG A 373 8.68 -0.32 -13.80
CA ARG A 373 9.50 -0.56 -14.99
C ARG A 373 9.93 -2.01 -14.99
N ASN A 374 9.45 -2.78 -15.94
CA ASN A 374 9.79 -4.19 -16.09
C ASN A 374 9.61 -4.61 -17.56
N PRO A 375 10.64 -5.04 -18.31
CA PRO A 375 11.96 -5.45 -17.81
C PRO A 375 12.89 -4.28 -17.45
N ILE A 376 13.91 -4.59 -16.61
CA ILE A 376 15.05 -3.72 -16.29
C ILE A 376 16.28 -4.40 -16.88
N ASP A 377 17.02 -3.72 -17.73
CA ASP A 377 18.21 -4.26 -18.41
C ASP A 377 17.97 -5.62 -19.07
N GLY A 378 16.78 -5.81 -19.66
CA GLY A 378 16.36 -7.04 -20.34
C GLY A 378 15.91 -8.19 -19.42
N ALA A 379 15.96 -8.04 -18.11
CA ALA A 379 15.49 -9.04 -17.14
C ALA A 379 14.18 -8.62 -16.47
N TYR A 380 13.26 -9.57 -16.29
CA TYR A 380 12.01 -9.38 -15.56
C TYR A 380 12.21 -9.66 -14.08
N TYR A 381 11.95 -8.67 -13.25
CA TYR A 381 12.07 -8.75 -11.80
C TYR A 381 10.72 -9.00 -11.13
N ASP A 382 10.73 -9.77 -10.05
CA ASP A 382 9.57 -10.15 -9.24
C ASP A 382 9.68 -9.58 -7.80
N TRP A 383 10.29 -8.41 -7.69
CA TRP A 383 10.44 -7.65 -6.46
C TRP A 383 10.68 -6.15 -6.78
N PRO A 384 10.40 -5.22 -5.85
CA PRO A 384 10.49 -3.77 -6.10
C PRO A 384 11.93 -3.29 -6.19
N VAL A 385 12.50 -3.34 -7.40
CA VAL A 385 13.87 -2.88 -7.68
C VAL A 385 13.99 -1.40 -7.41
N GLY A 386 15.02 -1.02 -6.64
CA GLY A 386 15.29 0.39 -6.29
C GLY A 386 14.54 0.88 -5.06
N PHE A 387 13.61 0.10 -4.51
CA PHE A 387 12.93 0.48 -3.27
C PHE A 387 13.84 0.32 -2.06
N HIS A 388 13.84 1.33 -1.20
CA HIS A 388 14.46 1.33 0.12
C HIS A 388 13.43 1.73 1.17
N VAL A 389 13.58 1.22 2.39
CA VAL A 389 12.68 1.57 3.50
C VAL A 389 12.67 3.07 3.73
N GLY A 390 11.49 3.63 3.98
CA GLY A 390 11.26 5.07 4.09
C GLY A 390 10.77 5.74 2.80
N LEU A 391 10.93 5.08 1.65
CA LEU A 391 10.34 5.52 0.38
C LEU A 391 8.91 5.00 0.25
N ASN A 392 8.12 5.60 -0.63
CA ASN A 392 6.80 5.12 -0.99
C ASN A 392 6.93 3.91 -1.92
N LEU A 393 6.47 2.73 -1.49
CA LEU A 393 6.55 1.51 -2.29
C LEU A 393 5.80 1.61 -3.62
N ALA A 394 4.72 2.35 -3.68
CA ALA A 394 3.93 2.54 -4.90
C ALA A 394 4.69 3.26 -6.03
N ASP A 395 5.80 3.94 -5.74
CA ASP A 395 6.67 4.54 -6.75
C ASP A 395 7.57 3.51 -7.45
N PHE A 396 7.66 2.29 -6.93
CA PHE A 396 8.52 1.21 -7.42
C PHE A 396 7.75 -0.04 -7.80
N TRP A 397 6.61 -0.29 -7.17
CA TRP A 397 5.92 -1.57 -7.19
C TRP A 397 4.42 -1.40 -7.35
N MET A 398 3.84 -2.05 -8.34
CA MET A 398 2.41 -2.14 -8.54
C MET A 398 1.93 -3.48 -7.99
N LEU A 399 1.09 -3.42 -6.95
CA LEU A 399 0.48 -4.62 -6.39
C LEU A 399 -0.42 -5.32 -7.40
N GLU A 400 -0.46 -6.65 -7.33
CA GLU A 400 -1.41 -7.45 -8.09
C GLU A 400 -2.83 -7.13 -7.62
N GLU A 401 -3.66 -6.67 -8.54
CA GLU A 401 -5.06 -6.34 -8.28
C GLU A 401 -5.91 -7.61 -8.24
N HIS A 402 -6.87 -7.66 -7.33
CA HIS A 402 -7.94 -8.64 -7.36
C HIS A 402 -9.22 -8.02 -7.94
N LYS A 403 -10.05 -8.88 -8.54
CA LYS A 403 -11.36 -8.51 -9.04
C LYS A 403 -12.41 -9.41 -8.41
N LEU A 404 -13.31 -8.83 -7.63
CA LEU A 404 -14.41 -9.57 -7.01
C LEU A 404 -15.24 -10.29 -8.07
N GLY A 405 -15.55 -11.54 -7.81
CA GLY A 405 -16.30 -12.42 -8.72
C GLY A 405 -15.44 -13.13 -9.76
N GLU A 406 -14.15 -12.81 -9.90
CA GLU A 406 -13.23 -13.47 -10.81
C GLU A 406 -12.24 -14.34 -10.03
N THR A 407 -12.15 -15.62 -10.36
CA THR A 407 -11.05 -16.47 -9.89
C THR A 407 -9.86 -16.29 -10.82
N THR A 408 -8.76 -15.80 -10.26
CA THR A 408 -7.49 -15.63 -10.99
C THR A 408 -6.44 -16.60 -10.44
N PHE A 409 -5.26 -16.59 -11.06
CA PHE A 409 -4.14 -17.35 -10.54
C PHE A 409 -3.68 -16.90 -9.14
N THR A 410 -3.97 -15.68 -8.76
CA THR A 410 -3.50 -15.07 -7.51
C THR A 410 -4.61 -14.94 -6.46
N HIS A 411 -5.87 -14.89 -6.86
CA HIS A 411 -7.00 -14.62 -5.97
C HIS A 411 -8.15 -15.59 -6.18
N PHE A 412 -8.90 -15.84 -5.10
CA PHE A 412 -10.21 -16.46 -5.15
C PHE A 412 -11.30 -15.48 -5.61
N ALA A 413 -12.47 -15.99 -5.94
CA ALA A 413 -13.59 -15.17 -6.40
C ALA A 413 -14.10 -14.16 -5.35
N ASP A 414 -13.88 -14.42 -4.07
CA ASP A 414 -14.20 -13.51 -2.96
C ASP A 414 -13.15 -12.39 -2.78
N GLY A 415 -12.11 -12.38 -3.62
CA GLY A 415 -11.04 -11.39 -3.59
C GLY A 415 -9.90 -11.72 -2.64
N THR A 416 -9.98 -12.80 -1.86
CA THR A 416 -8.87 -13.22 -0.99
C THR A 416 -7.73 -13.85 -1.81
N ALA A 417 -6.51 -13.57 -1.38
CA ALA A 417 -5.32 -14.10 -2.04
C ALA A 417 -5.11 -15.59 -1.73
N HIS A 418 -4.73 -16.38 -2.74
CA HIS A 418 -4.38 -17.80 -2.54
C HIS A 418 -2.93 -18.13 -2.87
N LYS A 419 -2.14 -17.14 -3.25
CA LYS A 419 -0.70 -17.30 -3.45
C LYS A 419 0.07 -17.06 -2.16
N ASN A 420 1.26 -17.65 -2.06
CA ASN A 420 2.19 -17.30 -1.00
C ASN A 420 2.68 -15.84 -1.16
N ARG A 421 3.10 -15.24 -0.05
CA ARG A 421 3.59 -13.86 0.06
C ARG A 421 2.60 -12.76 -0.38
N MET A 422 1.30 -12.98 -0.27
CA MET A 422 0.29 -11.98 -0.63
C MET A 422 -0.38 -11.33 0.59
N GLN A 423 0.22 -11.42 1.75
CA GLN A 423 -0.33 -10.84 2.98
C GLN A 423 -0.55 -9.33 2.84
N GLY A 424 0.34 -8.64 2.13
CA GLY A 424 0.21 -7.22 1.85
C GLY A 424 -0.95 -6.91 0.92
N ASN A 425 -1.17 -7.73 -0.13
CA ASN A 425 -2.30 -7.53 -1.05
C ASN A 425 -3.65 -7.59 -0.31
N ASP A 426 -3.84 -8.60 0.56
CA ASP A 426 -5.06 -8.71 1.37
C ASP A 426 -5.15 -7.60 2.41
N PHE A 427 -4.03 -7.27 3.05
CA PHE A 427 -4.03 -6.32 4.15
C PHE A 427 -4.37 -4.90 3.70
N VAL A 428 -3.82 -4.41 2.58
CA VAL A 428 -4.10 -3.04 2.08
C VAL A 428 -5.56 -2.83 1.68
N THR A 429 -6.32 -3.89 1.44
CA THR A 429 -7.76 -3.81 1.16
C THR A 429 -8.62 -3.87 2.42
N SER A 430 -8.01 -4.06 3.59
CA SER A 430 -8.73 -4.24 4.86
C SER A 430 -9.07 -2.92 5.54
N LEU A 431 -10.17 -2.92 6.32
CA LEU A 431 -10.50 -1.80 7.21
C LEU A 431 -9.43 -1.57 8.29
N MET A 432 -8.65 -2.57 8.65
CA MET A 432 -7.54 -2.40 9.61
C MET A 432 -6.45 -1.52 9.02
N TYR A 433 -6.04 -1.78 7.78
CA TYR A 433 -5.10 -0.91 7.07
C TYR A 433 -5.67 0.51 6.92
N ALA A 434 -6.92 0.61 6.47
CA ALA A 434 -7.62 1.89 6.33
C ALA A 434 -7.74 2.70 7.64
N ARG A 435 -7.53 2.06 8.79
CA ARG A 435 -7.51 2.70 10.12
C ARG A 435 -6.11 2.86 10.71
N GLY A 436 -5.08 2.77 9.90
CA GLY A 436 -3.71 2.99 10.30
C GLY A 436 -3.08 1.84 11.09
N VAL A 437 -3.68 0.64 11.08
CA VAL A 437 -3.06 -0.53 11.71
C VAL A 437 -1.83 -0.92 10.89
N THR A 438 -0.74 -1.22 11.57
CA THR A 438 0.50 -1.65 10.92
C THR A 438 0.74 -3.15 11.13
N CYS A 439 1.57 -3.75 10.29
CA CYS A 439 2.02 -5.12 10.48
C CYS A 439 2.64 -5.33 11.87
N PHE A 440 3.29 -4.31 12.41
CA PHE A 440 3.89 -4.31 13.75
C PHE A 440 2.86 -4.33 14.88
N SER A 441 1.61 -3.97 14.62
CA SER A 441 0.53 -4.07 15.63
C SER A 441 0.28 -5.53 16.01
N CYS A 442 0.47 -6.46 15.06
CA CYS A 442 0.25 -7.88 15.22
C CYS A 442 1.54 -8.69 15.33
N HIS A 443 2.60 -8.30 14.63
CA HIS A 443 3.86 -9.06 14.52
C HIS A 443 5.00 -8.38 15.27
N ASP A 444 5.91 -9.17 15.86
CA ASP A 444 7.24 -8.73 16.29
C ASP A 444 8.28 -9.26 15.31
N PRO A 445 8.78 -8.42 14.37
CA PRO A 445 9.75 -8.86 13.35
C PRO A 445 11.10 -9.29 13.94
N HIS A 446 11.36 -8.96 15.20
CA HIS A 446 12.56 -9.39 15.93
C HIS A 446 12.42 -10.78 16.57
N GLY A 447 11.25 -11.41 16.42
CA GLY A 447 10.98 -12.73 16.99
C GLY A 447 10.27 -12.68 18.34
N SER A 448 9.08 -13.25 18.41
CA SER A 448 8.24 -13.30 19.62
C SER A 448 8.21 -14.67 20.29
N GLY A 449 8.71 -15.71 19.62
CA GLY A 449 8.54 -17.10 20.05
C GLY A 449 7.16 -17.70 19.72
N ASN A 450 6.18 -16.88 19.30
CA ASN A 450 4.90 -17.35 18.82
C ASN A 450 4.94 -17.72 17.33
N GLU A 451 3.99 -18.52 16.88
CA GLU A 451 3.85 -18.83 15.47
C GLU A 451 3.66 -17.55 14.64
N ALA A 452 4.24 -17.52 13.43
CA ALA A 452 4.25 -16.35 12.54
C ALA A 452 4.77 -15.07 13.22
N MET A 453 5.53 -15.18 14.28
CA MET A 453 6.05 -14.04 15.08
C MET A 453 4.94 -13.13 15.62
N LEU A 454 3.77 -13.67 15.92
CA LEU A 454 2.69 -12.89 16.53
C LEU A 454 3.09 -12.38 17.92
N ARG A 455 2.72 -11.15 18.24
CA ARG A 455 2.97 -10.54 19.57
C ARG A 455 2.24 -11.28 20.69
N ARG A 456 1.09 -11.85 20.38
CA ARG A 456 0.29 -12.69 21.30
C ARG A 456 -0.16 -13.96 20.57
N PRO A 457 -0.29 -15.09 21.25
CA PRO A 457 -0.70 -16.33 20.63
C PRO A 457 -2.19 -16.34 20.28
N GLY A 458 -2.55 -16.88 19.11
CA GLY A 458 -3.91 -17.15 18.68
C GLY A 458 -4.82 -15.92 18.74
N ASN A 459 -6.06 -16.14 19.10
CA ASN A 459 -7.12 -15.13 19.13
C ASN A 459 -6.94 -14.06 20.21
N SER A 460 -6.06 -14.28 21.20
CA SER A 460 -5.75 -13.26 22.19
C SER A 460 -5.15 -11.99 21.57
N LEU A 461 -4.56 -12.09 20.36
CA LEU A 461 -4.10 -10.96 19.58
C LEU A 461 -5.27 -10.08 19.14
N CYS A 462 -6.28 -10.69 18.51
CA CYS A 462 -7.47 -9.98 18.03
C CYS A 462 -8.27 -9.34 19.16
N LEU A 463 -8.44 -10.08 20.25
CA LEU A 463 -9.19 -9.64 21.45
C LEU A 463 -8.50 -8.47 22.16
N GLY A 464 -7.21 -8.23 21.93
CA GLY A 464 -6.53 -7.06 22.46
C GLY A 464 -7.10 -5.74 21.92
N CYS A 465 -7.66 -5.75 20.70
CA CYS A 465 -8.28 -4.59 20.08
C CYS A 465 -9.80 -4.74 19.87
N HIS A 466 -10.31 -5.97 19.74
CA HIS A 466 -11.70 -6.27 19.43
C HIS A 466 -12.46 -6.94 20.59
N GLY A 467 -11.84 -7.12 21.74
CA GLY A 467 -12.47 -7.72 22.90
C GLY A 467 -13.46 -6.78 23.62
N PRO A 468 -14.27 -7.30 24.55
CA PRO A 468 -15.31 -6.54 25.25
C PRO A 468 -14.77 -5.38 26.09
N ASN A 469 -13.51 -5.42 26.48
CA ASN A 469 -12.84 -4.37 27.24
C ASN A 469 -11.86 -3.52 26.41
N ALA A 470 -11.86 -3.65 25.08
CA ALA A 470 -10.98 -2.88 24.22
C ALA A 470 -11.42 -1.41 24.17
N GLN A 471 -10.47 -0.49 24.33
CA GLN A 471 -10.77 0.95 24.28
C GLN A 471 -11.01 1.45 22.84
N ASN A 472 -10.51 0.73 21.85
CA ASN A 472 -10.54 1.13 20.44
C ASN A 472 -11.01 -0.04 19.55
N GLY A 473 -12.02 0.19 18.75
CA GLY A 473 -12.52 -0.76 17.76
C GLY A 473 -13.96 -1.25 18.01
N PRO A 474 -14.57 -1.93 17.04
CA PRO A 474 -15.87 -2.54 17.24
C PRO A 474 -15.78 -3.63 18.30
N HIS A 475 -16.59 -3.49 19.33
CA HIS A 475 -16.68 -4.48 20.41
C HIS A 475 -17.52 -5.66 19.93
N ALA A 476 -16.90 -6.82 19.80
CA ALA A 476 -17.62 -8.06 19.59
C ALA A 476 -17.71 -8.80 20.94
N ALA A 477 -18.89 -9.31 21.26
CA ALA A 477 -19.12 -10.06 22.48
C ALA A 477 -18.31 -11.36 22.50
N THR A 478 -18.14 -11.99 21.33
CA THR A 478 -17.34 -13.20 21.12
C THR A 478 -16.59 -13.13 19.80
N ILE A 479 -15.61 -14.01 19.62
CA ILE A 479 -14.89 -14.13 18.34
C ILE A 479 -15.85 -14.56 17.23
N GLU A 480 -16.79 -15.45 17.51
CA GLU A 480 -17.79 -15.89 16.53
C GLU A 480 -18.66 -14.74 16.06
N ALA A 481 -19.07 -13.84 16.97
CA ALA A 481 -19.86 -12.67 16.62
C ALA A 481 -19.05 -11.67 15.76
N HIS A 482 -17.72 -11.66 15.91
CA HIS A 482 -16.83 -10.78 15.13
C HIS A 482 -16.49 -11.38 13.76
N THR A 483 -16.13 -12.64 13.74
CA THR A 483 -15.61 -13.31 12.52
C THR A 483 -16.69 -14.02 11.72
N HIS A 484 -17.88 -14.22 12.30
CA HIS A 484 -18.95 -15.06 11.79
C HIS A 484 -18.57 -16.56 11.60
N HIS A 485 -17.46 -16.97 12.21
CA HIS A 485 -16.99 -18.35 12.24
C HIS A 485 -17.28 -19.00 13.60
N LYS A 486 -17.52 -20.31 13.61
CA LYS A 486 -17.68 -21.06 14.87
C LYS A 486 -16.33 -21.13 15.61
N ALA A 487 -16.38 -21.17 16.94
CA ALA A 487 -15.19 -21.37 17.76
C ALA A 487 -14.45 -22.65 17.34
N GLY A 488 -13.16 -22.52 17.03
CA GLY A 488 -12.31 -23.65 16.64
C GLY A 488 -12.33 -24.01 15.15
N SER A 489 -12.96 -23.19 14.30
CA SER A 489 -12.86 -23.34 12.83
C SER A 489 -11.67 -22.57 12.26
#